data_e02107b32615998535a4d319c9ae8c3d
#
_entry.id   e02107b32615998535a4d319c9ae8c3d
#
_cell.length_a   1.000
_cell.length_b   1.000
_cell.length_c   1.000
_cell.angle_alpha   90.00
_cell.angle_beta   90.00
_cell.angle_gamma   90.00
#
_symmetry.space_group_name_H-M   'P 1'
#
loop_
_entity.id
_entity.type
_entity.pdbx_description
1 polymer ?
#
loop_
_entity_poly.entity_id
_entity_poly.type
_entity_poly.pdbx_seq_one_letter_code
_entity_poly.pdbx_strand_id
1 'polypeptide(L)'
;MMDNKLQIDIYVPLNVCACQWENFMNLVFQVLTEYNNYIKFETKNLDSEDAHRLNLRGNSVVIDGKEIVTSSFVLKKKLPEILKQKGLI
;
A
#
# COMPACT_ATOMS: atom_id res chain seq x y z
N MET A 1 5.01 13.41 19.47
CA MET A 1 4.77 12.01 19.79
C MET A 1 5.11 11.11 18.62
N MET A 2 5.91 10.12 18.85
CA MET A 2 6.33 9.25 17.77
C MET A 2 5.28 8.20 17.43
N ASP A 3 4.94 8.14 16.17
CA ASP A 3 3.99 7.16 15.67
C ASP A 3 4.79 5.97 15.15
N ASN A 4 4.67 4.82 15.80
CA ASN A 4 5.41 3.62 15.43
C ASN A 4 4.72 2.82 14.33
N LYS A 5 3.74 3.42 13.67
CA LYS A 5 3.01 2.74 12.61
C LYS A 5 3.79 2.76 11.30
N LEU A 6 3.66 1.66 10.56
CA LEU A 6 4.28 1.53 9.25
C LEU A 6 3.46 2.32 8.22
N GLN A 7 4.13 3.16 7.44
CA GLN A 7 3.47 3.95 6.40
C GLN A 7 3.25 3.10 5.15
N ILE A 8 2.02 3.11 4.65
CA ILE A 8 1.66 2.38 3.43
C ILE A 8 0.97 3.33 2.48
N ASP A 9 1.47 3.43 1.26
CA ASP A 9 0.90 4.27 0.22
C ASP A 9 0.30 3.39 -0.87
N ILE A 10 -0.97 3.61 -1.19
CA ILE A 10 -1.67 2.84 -2.22
C ILE A 10 -1.81 3.74 -3.44
N TYR A 11 -1.21 3.32 -4.56
CA TYR A 11 -1.24 4.09 -5.81
C TYR A 11 -2.20 3.46 -6.80
N VAL A 12 -3.24 4.19 -7.15
CA VAL A 12 -4.22 3.79 -8.16
C VAL A 12 -4.52 4.98 -9.05
N PRO A 13 -4.96 4.76 -10.32
CA PRO A 13 -5.24 5.85 -11.24
C PRO A 13 -6.57 6.52 -10.89
N LEU A 14 -6.53 7.45 -9.93
CA LEU A 14 -7.74 8.11 -9.42
C LEU A 14 -8.47 8.94 -10.47
N ASN A 15 -7.80 9.28 -11.58
CA ASN A 15 -8.38 10.08 -12.65
C ASN A 15 -9.10 9.24 -13.70
N VAL A 16 -9.22 7.93 -13.50
CA VAL A 16 -9.96 7.05 -14.39
C VAL A 16 -11.10 6.38 -13.64
N CYS A 17 -11.94 5.63 -14.37
CA CYS A 17 -13.08 4.94 -13.79
C CYS A 17 -12.65 4.02 -12.66
N ALA A 18 -13.35 4.08 -11.52
CA ALA A 18 -13.07 3.23 -10.37
C ALA A 18 -13.15 1.75 -10.70
N CYS A 19 -13.91 1.38 -11.73
CA CYS A 19 -14.04 -0.01 -12.14
C CYS A 19 -12.70 -0.64 -12.53
N GLN A 20 -11.68 0.17 -12.85
CA GLN A 20 -10.37 -0.33 -13.21
C GLN A 20 -9.49 -0.67 -12.01
N TRP A 21 -9.78 -0.08 -10.85
CA TRP A 21 -8.93 -0.28 -9.67
C TRP A 21 -9.72 -0.64 -8.39
N GLU A 22 -11.03 -0.64 -8.47
CA GLU A 22 -11.89 -0.90 -7.31
C GLU A 22 -11.62 -2.27 -6.69
N ASN A 23 -11.51 -3.30 -7.52
CA ASN A 23 -11.27 -4.66 -7.05
C ASN A 23 -9.92 -4.76 -6.32
N PHE A 24 -8.90 -4.12 -6.88
CA PHE A 24 -7.57 -4.06 -6.28
C PHE A 24 -7.64 -3.41 -4.89
N MET A 25 -8.33 -2.27 -4.80
CA MET A 25 -8.49 -1.55 -3.53
C MET A 25 -9.20 -2.39 -2.49
N ASN A 26 -10.27 -3.08 -2.88
CA ASN A 26 -11.02 -3.90 -1.95
C ASN A 26 -10.16 -5.03 -1.38
N LEU A 27 -9.37 -5.67 -2.23
CA LEU A 27 -8.47 -6.74 -1.80
C LEU A 27 -7.36 -6.23 -0.91
N VAL A 28 -6.80 -5.07 -1.25
CA VAL A 28 -5.77 -4.43 -0.43
C VAL A 28 -6.34 -4.05 0.94
N PHE A 29 -7.51 -3.45 0.99
CA PHE A 29 -8.12 -3.07 2.25
C PHE A 29 -8.40 -4.26 3.14
N GLN A 30 -8.78 -5.40 2.58
CA GLN A 30 -8.97 -6.62 3.37
C GLN A 30 -7.69 -7.02 4.10
N VAL A 31 -6.56 -6.91 3.42
CA VAL A 31 -5.26 -7.22 4.03
C VAL A 31 -4.91 -6.17 5.09
N LEU A 32 -5.05 -4.88 4.74
CA LEU A 32 -4.66 -3.80 5.64
C LEU A 32 -5.51 -3.76 6.91
N THR A 33 -6.78 -4.15 6.82
CA THR A 33 -7.67 -4.15 7.98
C THR A 33 -7.18 -5.10 9.07
N GLU A 34 -6.56 -6.21 8.70
CA GLU A 34 -6.01 -7.16 9.66
C GLU A 34 -4.89 -6.56 10.50
N TYR A 35 -4.19 -5.55 9.97
CA TYR A 35 -3.06 -4.92 10.63
C TYR A 35 -3.28 -3.44 10.91
N ASN A 36 -4.54 -3.05 10.99
CA ASN A 36 -4.94 -1.64 11.10
C ASN A 36 -4.28 -0.91 12.28
N ASN A 37 -4.04 -1.61 13.38
CA ASN A 37 -3.43 -1.02 14.58
C ASN A 37 -1.93 -0.75 14.43
N TYR A 38 -1.30 -1.32 13.41
CA TYR A 38 0.14 -1.27 13.22
C TYR A 38 0.56 -0.45 12.02
N ILE A 39 -0.39 -0.01 11.21
CA ILE A 39 -0.09 0.67 9.96
C ILE A 39 -0.87 1.97 9.84
N LYS A 40 -0.34 2.85 9.00
CA LYS A 40 -1.00 4.07 8.58
C LYS A 40 -0.97 4.08 7.06
N PHE A 41 -2.13 4.21 6.42
CA PHE A 41 -2.17 4.13 4.97
C PHE A 41 -2.88 5.31 4.33
N GLU A 42 -2.48 5.61 3.10
CA GLU A 42 -3.08 6.67 2.29
C GLU A 42 -3.25 6.16 0.87
N THR A 43 -4.29 6.65 0.21
CA THR A 43 -4.51 6.40 -1.21
C THR A 43 -3.99 7.58 -1.99
N LYS A 44 -3.14 7.31 -2.99
CA LYS A 44 -2.52 8.34 -3.82
C LYS A 44 -2.78 8.08 -5.29
N ASN A 45 -2.65 9.13 -6.08
CA ASN A 45 -2.86 9.03 -7.51
C ASN A 45 -1.64 8.43 -8.20
N LEU A 46 -1.87 7.40 -9.01
CA LEU A 46 -0.80 6.75 -9.79
C LEU A 46 -0.14 7.74 -10.77
N ASP A 47 -0.85 8.81 -11.15
CA ASP A 47 -0.32 9.84 -12.04
C ASP A 47 0.35 10.99 -11.28
N SER A 48 0.81 10.75 -10.06
CA SER A 48 1.51 11.75 -9.27
C SER A 48 3.01 11.71 -9.54
N GLU A 49 3.70 12.79 -9.13
CA GLU A 49 5.16 12.84 -9.23
C GLU A 49 5.84 11.71 -8.47
N ASP A 50 5.32 11.41 -7.28
CA ASP A 50 5.88 10.34 -6.45
C ASP A 50 5.78 8.99 -7.16
N ALA A 51 4.65 8.72 -7.81
CA ALA A 51 4.48 7.49 -8.55
C ALA A 51 5.43 7.41 -9.75
N HIS A 52 5.61 8.53 -10.44
CA HIS A 52 6.55 8.62 -11.57
C HIS A 52 7.98 8.41 -11.12
N ARG A 53 8.33 8.96 -9.98
CA ARG A 53 9.68 8.80 -9.40
C ARG A 53 9.96 7.35 -9.06
N LEU A 54 8.95 6.62 -8.62
CA LEU A 54 9.08 5.20 -8.26
C LEU A 54 8.90 4.28 -9.46
N ASN A 55 8.62 4.83 -10.65
CA ASN A 55 8.38 4.07 -11.89
C ASN A 55 7.22 3.09 -11.78
N LEU A 56 6.17 3.49 -11.08
CA LEU A 56 4.98 2.67 -10.95
C LEU A 56 4.19 2.66 -12.26
N ARG A 57 3.82 1.47 -12.72
CA ARG A 57 3.14 1.31 -14.00
C ARG A 57 1.67 0.90 -13.88
N GLY A 58 1.24 0.54 -12.70
CA GLY A 58 -0.12 0.11 -12.46
C GLY A 58 -0.43 0.17 -10.99
N ASN A 59 -1.60 -0.33 -10.62
CA ASN A 59 -2.02 -0.35 -9.22
C ASN A 59 -0.92 -0.95 -8.36
N SER A 60 -0.49 -0.21 -7.34
CA SER A 60 0.66 -0.60 -6.53
C SER A 60 0.46 -0.19 -5.08
N VAL A 61 1.15 -0.89 -4.19
CA VAL A 61 1.22 -0.55 -2.78
C VAL A 61 2.69 -0.38 -2.44
N VAL A 62 3.04 0.77 -1.88
CA VAL A 62 4.41 1.05 -1.46
C VAL A 62 4.47 1.02 0.05
N ILE A 63 5.31 0.16 0.58
CA ILE A 63 5.46 -0.04 2.02
C ILE A 63 6.73 0.67 2.48
N ASP A 64 6.55 1.60 3.41
CA ASP A 64 7.67 2.34 4.02
C ASP A 64 8.51 3.10 2.97
N GLY A 65 7.91 3.43 1.84
CA GLY A 65 8.59 4.13 0.77
C GLY A 65 9.65 3.31 0.02
N LYS A 66 9.76 2.03 0.31
CA LYS A 66 10.83 1.17 -0.22
C LYS A 66 10.31 -0.05 -0.96
N GLU A 67 9.39 -0.78 -0.36
CA GLU A 67 8.88 -2.02 -0.93
C GLU A 67 7.69 -1.75 -1.82
N ILE A 68 7.75 -2.19 -3.06
CA ILE A 68 6.67 -2.02 -4.04
C ILE A 68 5.99 -3.37 -4.25
N VAL A 69 4.69 -3.42 -4.01
CA VAL A 69 3.88 -4.62 -4.14
C VAL A 69 2.74 -4.33 -5.12
N THR A 70 2.55 -5.18 -6.10
CA THR A 70 1.52 -4.99 -7.12
C THR A 70 0.35 -5.97 -6.98
N SER A 71 0.37 -6.82 -5.97
CA SER A 71 -0.64 -7.84 -5.75
C SER A 71 -1.03 -7.89 -4.28
N SER A 72 -2.33 -7.98 -4.02
CA SER A 72 -2.81 -8.14 -2.65
C SER A 72 -2.32 -9.45 -2.02
N PHE A 73 -2.13 -10.48 -2.84
CA PHE A 73 -1.62 -11.76 -2.38
C PHE A 73 -0.18 -11.62 -1.85
N VAL A 74 0.66 -10.91 -2.58
CA VAL A 74 2.05 -10.64 -2.15
C VAL A 74 2.06 -9.72 -0.93
N LEU A 75 1.17 -8.73 -0.90
CA LEU A 75 1.04 -7.84 0.25
C LEU A 75 0.70 -8.63 1.51
N LYS A 76 -0.22 -9.58 1.39
CA LYS A 76 -0.63 -10.41 2.52
C LYS A 76 0.53 -11.21 3.09
N LYS A 77 1.47 -11.60 2.25
CA LYS A 77 2.66 -12.33 2.68
C LYS A 77 3.74 -11.43 3.24
N LYS A 78 3.99 -10.30 2.58
CA LYS A 78 5.09 -9.41 2.95
C LYS A 78 4.80 -8.53 4.15
N LEU A 79 3.57 -8.09 4.30
CA LEU A 79 3.22 -7.15 5.35
C LEU A 79 3.56 -7.66 6.75
N PRO A 80 3.15 -8.89 7.15
CA PRO A 80 3.52 -9.37 8.48
C PRO A 80 5.02 -9.55 8.66
N GLU A 81 5.75 -9.92 7.61
CA GLU A 81 7.20 -10.04 7.67
C GLU A 81 7.86 -8.69 7.97
N ILE A 82 7.42 -7.64 7.28
CA ILE A 82 7.96 -6.30 7.47
C ILE A 82 7.61 -5.78 8.86
N LEU A 83 6.39 -6.01 9.31
CA LEU A 83 5.97 -5.61 10.65
C LEU A 83 6.78 -6.30 11.73
N LYS A 84 7.11 -7.56 11.52
CA LYS A 84 7.98 -8.32 12.43
C LYS A 84 9.39 -7.74 12.46
N GLN A 85 9.94 -7.42 11.29
CA GLN A 85 11.28 -6.85 11.18
C GLN A 85 11.37 -5.50 11.89
N LYS A 86 10.29 -4.75 11.91
CA LYS A 86 10.25 -3.45 12.57
C LYS A 86 9.84 -3.54 14.05
N GLY A 87 9.56 -4.72 14.53
CA GLY A 87 9.19 -4.94 15.93
C GLY A 87 7.79 -4.48 16.27
N LEU A 88 6.91 -4.36 15.29
CA LEU A 88 5.53 -3.92 15.50
C LEU A 88 4.58 -5.07 15.86
N ILE A 89 4.95 -6.29 15.51
CA ILE A 89 4.17 -7.48 15.90
C ILE A 89 5.08 -8.60 16.39
#